data_ddff18439edb634a5a691cd787f7f9bf
#
_entry.id   ddff18439edb634a5a691cd787f7f9bf
#
_cell.length_a   1.000
_cell.length_b   1.000
_cell.length_c   1.000
_cell.angle_alpha   90.00
_cell.angle_beta   90.00
_cell.angle_gamma   90.00
#
_symmetry.space_group_name_H-M   'P 1'
#
loop_
_entity.id
_entity.type
_entity.pdbx_description
1 polymer ?
#
loop_
_entity_poly.entity_id
_entity_poly.type
_entity_poly.pdbx_seq_one_letter_code
_entity_poly.pdbx_strand_id
1 'polypeptide(L)'
;MPRLTLGHLWPATVLIGVFVLANTYPIRPNDFWWHLALGRQIVAAGRIPAVDVYSYTMTGQPYPSYQMFWLADIGLYALFSAGGPALVIFAHSLLLTAAYGLLLWAGQRLAHDWRAAALATLFSAALGFDAWNVRPQTL
;
A
#
# COMPACT_ATOMS: atom_id res chain seq x y z
N MET A 1 -4.47 33.50 5.50
CA MET A 1 -3.67 32.39 4.97
C MET A 1 -2.74 31.91 6.08
N PRO A 2 -2.69 30.63 6.42
CA PRO A 2 -1.75 30.12 7.42
C PRO A 2 -0.32 30.36 6.91
N ARG A 3 0.52 30.99 7.74
CA ARG A 3 1.92 31.23 7.40
C ARG A 3 2.69 29.91 7.57
N LEU A 4 3.41 29.49 6.53
CA LEU A 4 4.36 28.38 6.64
C LEU A 4 5.45 28.79 7.64
N THR A 5 5.62 27.98 8.66
CA THR A 5 6.65 28.15 9.69
C THR A 5 7.70 27.05 9.58
N LEU A 6 8.89 27.25 10.15
CA LEU A 6 9.91 26.22 10.24
C LEU A 6 9.39 24.91 10.88
N GLY A 7 8.37 25.00 11.73
CA GLY A 7 7.69 23.82 12.30
C GLY A 7 7.05 22.91 11.27
N HIS A 8 6.58 23.45 10.13
CA HIS A 8 5.97 22.66 9.05
C HIS A 8 6.99 21.94 8.16
N LEU A 9 8.28 22.27 8.25
CA LEU A 9 9.32 21.57 7.51
C LEU A 9 9.51 20.13 8.00
N TRP A 10 9.38 19.89 9.30
CA TRP A 10 9.52 18.54 9.88
C TRP A 10 8.53 17.53 9.31
N PRO A 11 7.20 17.78 9.37
CA PRO A 11 6.21 16.89 8.77
C PRO A 11 6.41 16.74 7.26
N ALA A 12 6.72 17.80 6.53
CA ALA A 12 6.97 17.75 5.10
C ALA A 12 8.16 16.84 4.78
N THR A 13 9.28 16.98 5.49
CA THR A 13 10.48 16.15 5.30
C THR A 13 10.19 14.68 5.56
N VAL A 14 9.44 14.34 6.63
CA VAL A 14 9.10 12.95 6.96
C VAL A 14 8.22 12.35 5.86
N LEU A 15 7.16 13.04 5.42
CA LEU A 15 6.26 12.53 4.40
C LEU A 15 6.94 12.41 3.03
N ILE A 16 7.77 13.38 2.65
CA ILE A 16 8.57 13.28 1.42
C ILE A 16 9.54 12.09 1.51
N GLY A 17 10.19 11.90 2.66
CA GLY A 17 11.07 10.77 2.91
C GLY A 17 10.35 9.43 2.77
N VAL A 18 9.18 9.27 3.37
CA VAL A 18 8.33 8.08 3.23
C VAL A 18 7.98 7.84 1.76
N PHE A 19 7.51 8.87 1.07
CA PHE A 19 7.13 8.76 -0.35
C PHE A 19 8.30 8.34 -1.23
N VAL A 20 9.45 8.99 -1.09
CA VAL A 20 10.65 8.68 -1.89
C VAL A 20 11.14 7.27 -1.61
N LEU A 21 11.27 6.88 -0.33
CA LEU A 21 11.70 5.54 0.04
C LEU A 21 10.73 4.46 -0.46
N ALA A 22 9.42 4.68 -0.33
CA ALA A 22 8.42 3.74 -0.84
C ALA A 22 8.49 3.58 -2.36
N ASN A 23 8.76 4.65 -3.11
CA ASN A 23 8.94 4.59 -4.56
C ASN A 23 10.22 3.86 -5.00
N THR A 24 11.23 3.77 -4.15
CA THR A 24 12.45 3.01 -4.44
C THR A 24 12.36 1.56 -4.01
N TYR A 25 11.29 1.18 -3.30
CA TYR A 25 11.11 -0.17 -2.80
C TYR A 25 10.62 -1.11 -3.91
N PRO A 26 11.37 -2.17 -4.25
CA PRO A 26 11.00 -3.05 -5.35
C PRO A 26 9.79 -3.92 -4.97
N ILE A 27 8.99 -4.28 -5.97
CA ILE A 27 7.98 -5.32 -5.82
C ILE A 27 8.70 -6.65 -5.59
N ARG A 28 8.59 -7.20 -4.39
CA ARG A 28 9.21 -8.49 -4.06
C ARG A 28 8.45 -9.65 -4.74
N PRO A 29 9.14 -10.74 -5.12
CA PRO A 29 8.52 -11.91 -5.75
C PRO A 29 7.81 -12.81 -4.72
N ASN A 30 6.80 -12.28 -4.06
CA ASN A 30 5.92 -12.99 -3.14
C ASN A 30 4.52 -13.14 -3.77
N ASP A 31 3.48 -12.92 -3.01
CA ASP A 31 2.07 -13.10 -3.40
C ASP A 31 1.59 -12.10 -4.47
N PHE A 32 2.32 -11.01 -4.74
CA PHE A 32 1.91 -9.93 -5.66
C PHE A 32 1.44 -10.45 -7.02
N TRP A 33 2.24 -11.32 -7.63
CA TRP A 33 1.95 -11.82 -8.99
C TRP A 33 0.72 -12.72 -9.01
N TRP A 34 0.49 -13.43 -7.92
CA TRP A 34 -0.70 -14.25 -7.78
C TRP A 34 -1.96 -13.40 -7.62
N HIS A 35 -1.94 -12.39 -6.77
CA HIS A 35 -3.03 -11.44 -6.63
C HIS A 35 -3.32 -10.72 -7.96
N LEU A 36 -2.27 -10.34 -8.69
CA LEU A 36 -2.41 -9.76 -10.03
C LEU A 36 -3.09 -10.72 -11.02
N ALA A 37 -2.71 -12.01 -11.03
CA ALA A 37 -3.31 -13.02 -11.88
C ALA A 37 -4.78 -13.25 -11.51
N LEU A 38 -5.09 -13.28 -10.22
CA LEU A 38 -6.47 -13.42 -9.71
C LEU A 38 -7.33 -12.22 -10.11
N GLY A 39 -6.83 -10.99 -9.95
CA GLY A 39 -7.52 -9.79 -10.39
C GLY A 39 -7.84 -9.79 -11.88
N ARG A 40 -6.87 -10.22 -12.71
CA ARG A 40 -7.08 -10.41 -14.15
C ARG A 40 -8.19 -11.42 -14.44
N GLN A 41 -8.20 -12.55 -13.74
CA GLN A 41 -9.21 -13.60 -13.90
C GLN A 41 -10.61 -13.10 -13.51
N ILE A 42 -10.72 -12.38 -12.38
CA ILE A 42 -11.99 -11.82 -11.92
C ILE A 42 -12.55 -10.84 -12.95
N VAL A 43 -11.73 -9.94 -13.49
CA VAL A 43 -12.15 -8.96 -14.50
C VAL A 43 -12.57 -9.67 -15.80
N ALA A 44 -11.80 -10.66 -16.25
CA ALA A 44 -12.11 -11.41 -17.49
C ALA A 44 -13.37 -12.28 -17.36
N ALA A 45 -13.60 -12.88 -16.20
CA ALA A 45 -14.75 -13.77 -15.98
C ALA A 45 -16.01 -13.05 -15.50
N GLY A 46 -15.90 -11.80 -15.03
CA GLY A 46 -17.00 -11.03 -14.43
C GLY A 46 -17.51 -11.63 -13.12
N ARG A 47 -16.76 -12.53 -12.49
CA ARG A 47 -17.11 -13.21 -11.23
C ARG A 47 -15.87 -13.62 -10.45
N ILE A 48 -16.03 -13.74 -9.14
CA ILE A 48 -14.98 -14.27 -8.26
C ILE A 48 -14.87 -15.79 -8.50
N PRO A 49 -13.66 -16.35 -8.70
CA PRO A 49 -13.46 -17.79 -8.87
C PRO A 49 -13.94 -18.55 -7.65
N ALA A 50 -14.67 -19.63 -7.86
CA ALA A 50 -15.14 -20.52 -6.79
C ALA A 50 -14.11 -21.57 -6.39
N VAL A 51 -13.18 -21.88 -7.31
CA VAL A 51 -12.17 -22.93 -7.14
C VAL A 51 -10.77 -22.42 -7.46
N ASP A 52 -9.78 -22.98 -6.81
CA ASP A 52 -8.38 -22.69 -7.07
C ASP A 52 -7.95 -23.27 -8.44
N VAL A 53 -7.37 -22.40 -9.27
CA VAL A 53 -6.83 -22.78 -10.59
C VAL A 53 -5.32 -22.54 -10.69
N TYR A 54 -4.69 -22.03 -9.64
CA TYR A 54 -3.28 -21.64 -9.64
C TYR A 54 -2.38 -22.51 -8.78
N SER A 55 -2.89 -23.04 -7.66
CA SER A 55 -2.09 -23.85 -6.75
C SER A 55 -1.95 -25.28 -7.28
N TYR A 56 -0.74 -25.79 -7.35
CA TYR A 56 -0.49 -27.16 -7.78
C TYR A 56 -1.19 -28.21 -6.88
N THR A 57 -1.17 -27.98 -5.57
CA THR A 57 -1.71 -28.93 -4.56
C THR A 57 -3.20 -28.78 -4.31
N MET A 58 -3.80 -27.63 -4.66
CA MET A 58 -5.20 -27.30 -4.36
C MET A 58 -6.04 -27.06 -5.60
N THR A 59 -5.52 -27.36 -6.79
CA THR A 59 -6.25 -27.17 -8.05
C THR A 59 -7.61 -27.85 -8.02
N GLY A 60 -8.66 -27.10 -8.32
CA GLY A 60 -10.04 -27.60 -8.33
C GLY A 60 -10.71 -27.65 -6.95
N GLN A 61 -9.98 -27.38 -5.87
CA GLN A 61 -10.58 -27.28 -4.54
C GLN A 61 -11.27 -25.91 -4.35
N PRO A 62 -12.32 -25.84 -3.53
CA PRO A 62 -12.95 -24.55 -3.19
C PRO A 62 -11.94 -23.57 -2.60
N TYR A 63 -12.01 -22.31 -2.99
CA TYR A 63 -11.21 -21.23 -2.40
C TYR A 63 -11.72 -20.89 -0.99
N PRO A 64 -11.01 -21.24 0.09
CA PRO A 64 -11.55 -21.04 1.44
C PRO A 64 -11.44 -19.58 1.93
N SER A 65 -10.47 -18.81 1.48
CA SER A 65 -10.20 -17.49 2.08
C SER A 65 -9.70 -16.40 1.12
N TYR A 66 -9.33 -16.74 -0.09
CA TYR A 66 -8.76 -15.76 -1.06
C TYR A 66 -9.76 -14.75 -1.60
N GLN A 67 -11.06 -15.04 -1.44
CA GLN A 67 -12.14 -14.12 -1.81
C GLN A 67 -12.15 -12.83 -0.98
N MET A 68 -11.41 -12.79 0.13
CA MET A 68 -11.35 -11.61 1.01
C MET A 68 -10.71 -10.39 0.33
N PHE A 69 -9.79 -10.61 -0.59
CA PHE A 69 -9.00 -9.55 -1.22
C PHE A 69 -9.42 -9.21 -2.66
N TRP A 70 -10.54 -9.73 -3.15
CA TRP A 70 -10.98 -9.60 -4.54
C TRP A 70 -10.99 -8.16 -5.05
N LEU A 71 -11.36 -7.20 -4.21
CA LEU A 71 -11.40 -5.79 -4.60
C LEU A 71 -9.98 -5.21 -4.77
N ALA A 72 -9.07 -5.54 -3.86
CA ALA A 72 -7.66 -5.17 -3.96
C ALA A 72 -7.00 -5.83 -5.18
N ASP A 73 -7.34 -7.10 -5.47
CA ASP A 73 -6.84 -7.83 -6.64
C ASP A 73 -7.27 -7.16 -7.95
N ILE A 74 -8.54 -6.74 -8.05
CA ILE A 74 -9.04 -5.95 -9.19
C ILE A 74 -8.32 -4.61 -9.28
N GLY A 75 -8.15 -3.92 -8.16
CA GLY A 75 -7.44 -2.64 -8.11
C GLY A 75 -5.98 -2.76 -8.56
N LEU A 76 -5.27 -3.78 -8.07
CA LEU A 76 -3.90 -4.10 -8.49
C LEU A 76 -3.82 -4.37 -10.00
N TYR A 77 -4.73 -5.19 -10.51
CA TYR A 77 -4.78 -5.48 -11.94
C TYR A 77 -5.08 -4.23 -12.77
N ALA A 78 -6.00 -3.38 -12.34
CA ALA A 78 -6.32 -2.13 -13.02
C ALA A 78 -5.12 -1.18 -13.08
N LEU A 79 -4.43 -0.96 -11.95
CA LEU A 79 -3.21 -0.15 -11.89
C LEU A 79 -2.11 -0.72 -12.77
N PHE A 80 -1.88 -2.04 -12.69
CA PHE A 80 -0.85 -2.70 -13.48
C PHE A 80 -1.16 -2.63 -14.99
N SER A 81 -2.40 -2.81 -15.38
CA SER A 81 -2.82 -2.73 -16.78
C SER A 81 -2.70 -1.33 -17.36
N ALA A 82 -2.90 -0.30 -16.52
CA ALA A 82 -2.84 1.10 -16.94
C ALA A 82 -1.40 1.64 -17.05
N GLY A 83 -0.47 1.22 -16.21
CA GLY A 83 0.88 1.79 -16.17
C GLY A 83 1.97 0.85 -15.66
N GLY A 84 1.71 -0.44 -15.65
CA GLY A 84 2.69 -1.46 -15.25
C GLY A 84 3.14 -1.36 -13.80
N PRO A 85 4.31 -1.96 -13.47
CA PRO A 85 4.86 -1.94 -12.12
C PRO A 85 5.08 -0.53 -11.56
N ALA A 86 5.45 0.42 -12.42
CA ALA A 86 5.74 1.79 -12.00
C ALA A 86 4.50 2.49 -11.42
N LEU A 87 3.32 2.32 -12.06
CA LEU A 87 2.08 2.90 -11.55
C LEU A 87 1.63 2.22 -10.25
N VAL A 88 1.83 0.92 -10.11
CA VAL A 88 1.52 0.18 -8.87
C VAL A 88 2.38 0.69 -7.73
N ILE A 89 3.70 0.81 -7.92
CA ILE A 89 4.62 1.34 -6.91
C ILE A 89 4.24 2.77 -6.53
N PHE A 90 3.96 3.63 -7.50
CA PHE A 90 3.56 5.01 -7.26
C PHE A 90 2.26 5.10 -6.45
N ALA A 91 1.21 4.36 -6.83
CA ALA A 91 -0.07 4.33 -6.12
C ALA A 91 0.10 3.81 -4.68
N HIS A 92 0.85 2.72 -4.49
CA HIS A 92 1.16 2.19 -3.18
C HIS A 92 1.92 3.20 -2.31
N SER A 93 2.91 3.90 -2.89
CA SER A 93 3.67 4.94 -2.19
C SER A 93 2.78 6.11 -1.75
N LEU A 94 1.80 6.50 -2.56
CA LEU A 94 0.81 7.51 -2.20
C LEU A 94 -0.07 7.05 -1.03
N LEU A 95 -0.54 5.80 -1.04
CA LEU A 95 -1.35 5.23 0.04
C LEU A 95 -0.58 5.17 1.35
N LEU A 96 0.67 4.68 1.32
CA LEU A 96 1.54 4.68 2.50
C LEU A 96 1.78 6.10 3.02
N THR A 97 2.10 7.04 2.14
CA THR A 97 2.32 8.43 2.52
C THR A 97 1.06 9.05 3.12
N ALA A 98 -0.12 8.75 2.58
CA ALA A 98 -1.40 9.20 3.12
C ALA A 98 -1.66 8.59 4.52
N ALA A 99 -1.39 7.31 4.72
CA ALA A 99 -1.53 6.64 6.02
C ALA A 99 -0.62 7.28 7.09
N TYR A 100 0.67 7.49 6.77
CA TYR A 100 1.58 8.20 7.67
C TYR A 100 1.22 9.68 7.83
N GLY A 101 0.63 10.31 6.82
CA GLY A 101 0.08 11.65 6.91
C GLY A 101 -1.07 11.76 7.91
N LEU A 102 -1.97 10.77 7.92
CA LEU A 102 -3.04 10.67 8.91
C LEU A 102 -2.49 10.44 10.32
N LEU A 103 -1.49 9.56 10.47
CA LEU A 103 -0.82 9.35 11.74
C LEU A 103 -0.17 10.63 12.26
N LEU A 104 0.55 11.33 11.41
CA LEU A 104 1.18 12.61 11.71
C LEU A 104 0.15 13.67 12.13
N TRP A 105 -0.96 13.76 11.39
CA TRP A 105 -2.05 14.68 11.70
C TRP A 105 -2.67 14.34 13.07
N ALA A 106 -2.95 13.07 13.35
CA ALA A 106 -3.47 12.62 14.64
C ALA A 106 -2.48 12.94 15.79
N GLY A 107 -1.19 12.66 15.58
CA GLY A 107 -0.13 12.98 16.54
C GLY A 107 -0.05 14.47 16.84
N GLN A 108 -0.15 15.31 15.82
CA GLN A 108 -0.19 16.76 15.99
C GLN A 108 -1.43 17.23 16.79
N ARG A 109 -2.59 16.60 16.55
CA ARG A 109 -3.81 16.91 17.30
C ARG A 109 -3.69 16.60 18.79
N LEU A 110 -2.95 15.54 19.12
CA LEU A 110 -2.74 15.11 20.50
C LEU A 110 -1.63 15.89 21.21
N ALA A 111 -0.48 16.08 20.55
CA ALA A 111 0.69 16.71 21.13
C ALA A 111 0.70 18.22 21.00
N HIS A 112 -0.10 18.81 20.10
CA HIS A 112 -0.09 20.20 19.72
C HIS A 112 1.30 20.70 19.22
N ASP A 113 2.17 19.77 18.83
CA ASP A 113 3.53 20.03 18.36
C ASP A 113 3.85 19.22 17.10
N TRP A 114 4.14 19.93 16.00
CA TRP A 114 4.51 19.33 14.71
C TRP A 114 5.81 18.55 14.75
N ARG A 115 6.77 18.93 15.59
CA ARG A 115 8.05 18.25 15.71
C ARG A 115 7.90 16.90 16.41
N ALA A 116 7.18 16.90 17.53
CA ALA A 116 6.90 15.66 18.26
C ALA A 116 6.11 14.67 17.38
N ALA A 117 5.07 15.16 16.67
CA ALA A 117 4.30 14.34 15.75
C ALA A 117 5.15 13.79 14.60
N ALA A 118 6.03 14.61 14.01
CA ALA A 118 6.93 14.19 12.95
C ALA A 118 7.93 13.12 13.42
N LEU A 119 8.52 13.28 14.60
CA LEU A 119 9.43 12.27 15.18
C LEU A 119 8.70 10.96 15.46
N ALA A 120 7.52 11.00 16.07
CA ALA A 120 6.72 9.79 16.31
C ALA A 120 6.37 9.07 15.01
N THR A 121 5.99 9.82 13.96
CA THR A 121 5.70 9.28 12.64
C THR A 121 6.94 8.68 11.99
N LEU A 122 8.10 9.33 12.10
CA LEU A 122 9.37 8.81 11.59
C LEU A 122 9.75 7.48 12.25
N PHE A 123 9.63 7.39 13.58
CA PHE A 123 9.86 6.12 14.31
C PHE A 123 8.88 5.04 13.87
N SER A 124 7.60 5.35 13.73
CA SER A 124 6.60 4.40 13.24
C SER A 124 6.91 3.92 11.82
N ALA A 125 7.36 4.82 10.94
CA ALA A 125 7.75 4.47 9.58
C ALA A 125 9.00 3.58 9.56
N ALA A 126 10.00 3.87 10.39
CA ALA A 126 11.21 3.07 10.52
C ALA A 126 10.91 1.65 11.03
N LEU A 127 10.05 1.51 12.05
CA LEU A 127 9.64 0.22 12.59
C LEU A 127 8.78 -0.58 11.61
N GLY A 128 7.95 0.09 10.80
CA GLY A 128 7.08 -0.53 9.81
C GLY A 128 7.73 -0.81 8.46
N PHE A 129 8.99 -0.43 8.25
CA PHE A 129 9.64 -0.45 6.94
C PHE A 129 9.63 -1.83 6.26
N ASP A 130 9.85 -2.91 6.98
CA ASP A 130 9.81 -4.28 6.43
C ASP A 130 8.41 -4.71 5.97
N ALA A 131 7.35 -4.06 6.48
CA ALA A 131 5.97 -4.32 6.08
C ALA A 131 5.53 -3.53 4.83
N TRP A 132 6.38 -2.68 4.24
CA TRP A 132 6.04 -1.84 3.07
C TRP A 132 6.01 -2.62 1.74
N ASN A 133 5.77 -3.92 1.79
CA ASN A 133 5.60 -4.71 0.57
C ASN A 133 4.26 -4.40 -0.10
N VAL A 134 4.24 -4.38 -1.43
CA VAL A 134 2.99 -4.28 -2.20
C VAL A 134 2.20 -5.58 -2.04
N ARG A 135 1.18 -5.55 -1.20
CA ARG A 135 0.28 -6.69 -0.91
C ARG A 135 -1.15 -6.16 -0.74
N PRO A 136 -2.18 -7.00 -0.91
CA PRO A 136 -3.57 -6.61 -0.64
C PRO A 136 -3.80 -6.08 0.77
N GLN A 137 -3.03 -6.55 1.76
CA GLN A 137 -3.12 -6.11 3.16
C GLN A 137 -2.54 -4.71 3.39
N THR A 138 -1.76 -4.18 2.45
CA THR A 138 -1.13 -2.85 2.51
C THR A 138 -1.74 -1.85 1.53
N LEU A 139 -2.79 -2.27 0.81
CA LEU A 139 -3.61 -1.46 -0.08
C LEU A 139 -4.94 -1.17 0.59
#